data_34c4f21581dd3f41bf4d5f1da0a5f645
#
_entry.id   34c4f21581dd3f41bf4d5f1da0a5f645
#
_cell.length_a   1.000
_cell.length_b   1.000
_cell.length_c   1.000
_cell.angle_alpha   90.00
_cell.angle_beta   90.00
_cell.angle_gamma   90.00
#
_symmetry.space_group_name_H-M   'P 1'
#
loop_
_entity.id
_entity.type
_entity.pdbx_description
1 polymer ?
#
loop_
_entity_poly.entity_id
_entity_poly.type
_entity_poly.pdbx_seq_one_letter_code
_entity_poly.pdbx_strand_id
1 'polypeptide(L)'
;MSFPRRVEPELLDQLPADDPRAIRARRDVRRANTLMMNAGIVASALAEHGAGVAPRTIVDLGSGDGQFMLRVARRLAPRWPDVTVVLQDKQDIVSHATREAFAALRWRVETSATDVFDFLANARPSSPDIVTSNLFLHHFVDEELVRLLTSVAQLARLVVVCEPRRAKYVVRASRLLWAVGFSKVGVHEAVVSARAGFRGKELSALWPTEGHWELHEQAVGLFSHCFVARRTA
;
A
#
# COMPACT_ATOMS: atom_id res chain seq x y z
N MET A 1 -6.83 15.14 21.29
CA MET A 1 -6.60 13.88 22.04
C MET A 1 -6.59 12.72 21.05
N SER A 2 -5.56 11.91 21.07
CA SER A 2 -5.41 10.72 20.25
C SER A 2 -6.13 9.54 20.92
N PHE A 3 -6.39 8.50 20.14
CA PHE A 3 -6.89 7.20 20.62
C PHE A 3 -5.88 6.09 20.20
N PRO A 4 -5.83 4.96 20.95
CA PRO A 4 -4.92 3.87 20.63
C PRO A 4 -5.25 3.27 19.27
N ARG A 5 -4.25 2.65 18.64
CA ARG A 5 -4.41 1.86 17.43
C ARG A 5 -5.27 0.63 17.75
N ARG A 6 -6.21 0.31 16.85
CA ARG A 6 -7.10 -0.83 17.02
C ARG A 6 -7.23 -1.56 15.69
N VAL A 7 -6.64 -2.73 15.62
CA VAL A 7 -6.74 -3.63 14.48
C VAL A 7 -7.94 -4.54 14.68
N GLU A 8 -8.83 -4.56 13.72
CA GLU A 8 -10.01 -5.43 13.66
C GLU A 8 -10.02 -6.13 12.29
N PRO A 9 -10.46 -7.39 12.21
CA PRO A 9 -10.59 -8.07 10.91
C PRO A 9 -11.52 -7.30 9.96
N GLU A 10 -11.09 -7.12 8.73
CA GLU A 10 -11.92 -6.52 7.69
C GLU A 10 -12.88 -7.56 7.08
N LEU A 11 -14.10 -7.15 6.79
CA LEU A 11 -15.11 -8.02 6.16
C LEU A 11 -14.70 -8.40 4.74
N LEU A 12 -14.01 -7.50 4.05
CA LEU A 12 -13.55 -7.72 2.68
C LEU A 12 -12.59 -8.91 2.57
N ASP A 13 -11.73 -9.10 3.57
CA ASP A 13 -10.77 -10.20 3.62
C ASP A 13 -11.44 -11.57 3.84
N GLN A 14 -12.67 -11.59 4.36
CA GLN A 14 -13.45 -12.80 4.64
C GLN A 14 -14.39 -13.18 3.50
N LEU A 15 -14.58 -12.31 2.52
CA LEU A 15 -15.51 -12.54 1.41
C LEU A 15 -14.79 -13.17 0.21
N PRO A 16 -15.44 -14.14 -0.49
CA PRO A 16 -14.94 -14.63 -1.77
C PRO A 16 -14.75 -13.50 -2.78
N ALA A 17 -13.79 -13.68 -3.69
CA ALA A 17 -13.44 -12.64 -4.67
C ALA A 17 -14.61 -12.25 -5.59
N ASP A 18 -15.49 -13.16 -5.89
CA ASP A 18 -16.68 -13.02 -6.76
C ASP A 18 -17.95 -12.57 -6.00
N ASP A 19 -17.91 -12.48 -4.66
CA ASP A 19 -19.05 -11.99 -3.88
C ASP A 19 -19.39 -10.55 -4.32
N PRO A 20 -20.67 -10.26 -4.66
CA PRO A 20 -21.09 -8.92 -5.07
C PRO A 20 -20.80 -7.84 -4.03
N ARG A 21 -20.73 -8.19 -2.74
CA ARG A 21 -20.37 -7.27 -1.66
C ARG A 21 -18.89 -6.94 -1.71
N ALA A 22 -18.02 -7.94 -1.94
CA ALA A 22 -16.58 -7.78 -2.10
C ALA A 22 -16.24 -6.94 -3.34
N ILE A 23 -16.92 -7.20 -4.47
CA ILE A 23 -16.76 -6.41 -5.71
C ILE A 23 -17.11 -4.94 -5.46
N ARG A 24 -18.21 -4.66 -4.76
CA ARG A 24 -18.61 -3.28 -4.40
C ARG A 24 -17.62 -2.63 -3.43
N ALA A 25 -17.18 -3.35 -2.39
CA ALA A 25 -16.23 -2.84 -1.41
C ALA A 25 -14.88 -2.50 -2.07
N ARG A 26 -14.36 -3.36 -2.96
CA ARG A 26 -13.13 -3.04 -3.74
C ARG A 26 -13.30 -1.80 -4.62
N ARG A 27 -14.49 -1.59 -5.22
CA ARG A 27 -14.79 -0.35 -5.93
C ARG A 27 -14.75 0.86 -5.00
N ASP A 28 -15.25 0.73 -3.78
CA ASP A 28 -15.22 1.79 -2.77
C ASP A 28 -13.79 2.08 -2.30
N VAL A 29 -12.95 1.05 -2.10
CA VAL A 29 -11.51 1.22 -1.81
C VAL A 29 -10.80 1.99 -2.95
N ARG A 30 -11.08 1.68 -4.22
CA ARG A 30 -10.53 2.45 -5.36
C ARG A 30 -10.97 3.91 -5.34
N ARG A 31 -12.23 4.18 -4.96
CA ARG A 31 -12.75 5.56 -4.82
C ARG A 31 -12.09 6.28 -3.65
N ALA A 32 -11.94 5.60 -2.49
CA ALA A 32 -11.22 6.13 -1.33
C ALA A 32 -9.77 6.50 -1.70
N ASN A 33 -9.04 5.62 -2.36
CA ASN A 33 -7.68 5.89 -2.86
C ASN A 33 -7.63 7.13 -3.78
N THR A 34 -8.68 7.35 -4.58
CA THR A 34 -8.77 8.54 -5.45
C THR A 34 -9.00 9.81 -4.64
N LEU A 35 -9.95 9.77 -3.69
CA LEU A 35 -10.27 10.90 -2.81
C LEU A 35 -9.07 11.27 -1.90
N MET A 36 -8.33 10.29 -1.42
CA MET A 36 -7.13 10.47 -0.61
C MET A 36 -5.91 10.89 -1.43
N MET A 37 -5.97 10.82 -2.76
CA MET A 37 -4.86 11.10 -3.70
C MET A 37 -3.62 10.22 -3.47
N ASN A 38 -3.77 9.03 -2.90
CA ASN A 38 -2.69 8.15 -2.48
C ASN A 38 -1.69 7.83 -3.62
N ALA A 39 -2.18 7.58 -4.84
CA ALA A 39 -1.30 7.33 -5.99
C ALA A 39 -0.39 8.52 -6.34
N GLY A 40 -0.86 9.76 -6.11
CA GLY A 40 -0.04 10.95 -6.24
C GLY A 40 1.02 11.03 -5.14
N ILE A 41 0.62 10.77 -3.89
CA ILE A 41 1.50 10.78 -2.73
C ILE A 41 2.65 9.77 -2.93
N VAL A 42 2.31 8.51 -3.28
CA VAL A 42 3.31 7.45 -3.49
C VAL A 42 4.20 7.76 -4.70
N ALA A 43 3.64 8.20 -5.82
CA ALA A 43 4.44 8.56 -6.99
C ALA A 43 5.42 9.71 -6.71
N SER A 44 5.01 10.73 -5.95
CA SER A 44 5.88 11.83 -5.52
C SER A 44 7.00 11.35 -4.61
N ALA A 45 6.67 10.53 -3.60
CA ALA A 45 7.66 9.96 -2.68
C ALA A 45 8.69 9.08 -3.43
N LEU A 46 8.23 8.25 -4.38
CA LEU A 46 9.09 7.43 -5.21
C LEU A 46 10.01 8.28 -6.09
N ALA A 47 9.49 9.35 -6.71
CA ALA A 47 10.29 10.26 -7.54
C ALA A 47 11.32 11.05 -6.73
N GLU A 48 10.99 11.44 -5.50
CA GLU A 48 11.87 12.21 -4.60
C GLU A 48 12.99 11.35 -4.03
N HIS A 49 12.66 10.15 -3.56
CA HIS A 49 13.61 9.30 -2.84
C HIS A 49 14.27 8.21 -3.71
N GLY A 50 13.81 8.02 -4.95
CA GLY A 50 14.31 7.00 -5.88
C GLY A 50 15.64 7.30 -6.57
N ALA A 51 16.42 8.27 -6.09
CA ALA A 51 17.77 8.60 -6.56
C ALA A 51 17.91 8.88 -8.09
N GLY A 52 16.84 9.24 -8.78
CA GLY A 52 16.87 9.64 -10.20
C GLY A 52 17.09 8.50 -11.20
N VAL A 53 17.30 7.27 -10.74
CA VAL A 53 17.48 6.07 -11.60
C VAL A 53 16.17 5.29 -11.62
N ALA A 54 15.77 4.85 -12.83
CA ALA A 54 14.60 3.98 -12.95
C ALA A 54 14.88 2.64 -12.25
N PRO A 55 13.98 2.17 -11.37
CA PRO A 55 14.11 0.86 -10.77
C PRO A 55 13.89 -0.23 -11.82
N ARG A 56 14.50 -1.38 -11.65
CA ARG A 56 14.24 -2.56 -12.47
C ARG A 56 12.97 -3.27 -11.99
N THR A 57 12.83 -3.37 -10.68
CA THR A 57 11.73 -4.12 -10.05
C THR A 57 11.11 -3.35 -8.88
N ILE A 58 9.80 -3.28 -8.89
CA ILE A 58 8.98 -2.77 -7.79
C ILE A 58 8.09 -3.92 -7.31
N VAL A 59 8.03 -4.15 -6.01
CA VAL A 59 7.04 -5.04 -5.40
C VAL A 59 5.97 -4.19 -4.71
N ASP A 60 4.71 -4.45 -4.99
CA ASP A 60 3.55 -3.82 -4.33
C ASP A 60 2.87 -4.85 -3.43
N LEU A 61 2.97 -4.66 -2.11
CA LEU A 61 2.41 -5.57 -1.11
C LEU A 61 0.95 -5.20 -0.81
N GLY A 62 0.06 -6.20 -0.83
CA GLY A 62 -1.38 -5.98 -0.70
C GLY A 62 -1.96 -5.24 -1.91
N SER A 63 -1.52 -5.60 -3.10
CA SER A 63 -1.80 -4.87 -4.34
C SER A 63 -3.26 -4.92 -4.80
N GLY A 64 -4.06 -5.87 -4.28
CA GLY A 64 -5.43 -6.08 -4.71
C GLY A 64 -5.54 -6.32 -6.22
N ASP A 65 -6.38 -5.54 -6.89
CA ASP A 65 -6.59 -5.62 -8.34
C ASP A 65 -5.54 -4.88 -9.19
N GLY A 66 -4.49 -4.34 -8.57
CA GLY A 66 -3.40 -3.63 -9.22
C GLY A 66 -3.75 -2.21 -9.71
N GLN A 67 -5.00 -1.76 -9.54
CA GLN A 67 -5.44 -0.45 -10.06
C GLN A 67 -4.76 0.73 -9.36
N PHE A 68 -4.41 0.58 -8.08
CA PHE A 68 -3.66 1.59 -7.36
C PHE A 68 -2.27 1.77 -7.97
N MET A 69 -1.51 0.69 -8.09
CA MET A 69 -0.17 0.71 -8.66
C MET A 69 -0.17 1.12 -10.14
N LEU A 70 -1.20 0.76 -10.91
CA LEU A 70 -1.36 1.26 -12.29
C LEU A 70 -1.46 2.80 -12.36
N ARG A 71 -2.13 3.43 -11.38
CA ARG A 71 -2.20 4.90 -11.30
C ARG A 71 -0.86 5.52 -10.92
N VAL A 72 -0.07 4.85 -10.08
CA VAL A 72 1.31 5.23 -9.77
C VAL A 72 2.18 5.11 -11.02
N ALA A 73 2.10 3.97 -11.72
CA ALA A 73 2.83 3.70 -12.94
C ALA A 73 2.57 4.76 -14.03
N ARG A 74 1.31 5.17 -14.24
CA ARG A 74 0.96 6.23 -15.20
C ARG A 74 1.67 7.56 -14.93
N ARG A 75 2.02 7.86 -13.69
CA ARG A 75 2.75 9.08 -13.31
C ARG A 75 4.25 8.94 -13.50
N LEU A 76 4.76 7.73 -13.32
CA LEU A 76 6.20 7.46 -13.30
C LEU A 76 6.74 6.94 -14.65
N ALA A 77 5.93 6.28 -15.47
CA ALA A 77 6.34 5.69 -16.74
C ALA A 77 7.09 6.65 -17.69
N PRO A 78 6.77 7.96 -17.77
CA PRO A 78 7.57 8.88 -18.59
C PRO A 78 9.02 9.02 -18.13
N ARG A 79 9.32 8.75 -16.86
CA ARG A 79 10.67 8.81 -16.27
C ARG A 79 11.26 7.43 -16.04
N TRP A 80 10.43 6.42 -15.85
CA TRP A 80 10.81 5.05 -15.51
C TRP A 80 10.21 4.06 -16.54
N PRO A 81 10.79 3.96 -17.73
CA PRO A 81 10.40 2.93 -18.70
C PRO A 81 10.91 1.55 -18.25
N ASP A 82 10.29 0.51 -18.79
CA ASP A 82 10.76 -0.88 -18.72
C ASP A 82 10.86 -1.46 -17.28
N VAL A 83 9.99 -1.00 -16.37
CA VAL A 83 9.92 -1.50 -15.00
C VAL A 83 9.13 -2.81 -14.95
N THR A 84 9.62 -3.77 -14.16
CA THR A 84 8.84 -4.94 -13.75
C THR A 84 8.15 -4.62 -12.42
N VAL A 85 6.83 -4.78 -12.33
CA VAL A 85 6.08 -4.66 -11.10
C VAL A 85 5.52 -6.03 -10.70
N VAL A 86 5.85 -6.46 -9.48
CA VAL A 86 5.29 -7.66 -8.86
C VAL A 86 4.12 -7.23 -7.97
N LEU A 87 2.92 -7.61 -8.35
CA LEU A 87 1.70 -7.37 -7.60
C LEU A 87 1.46 -8.56 -6.67
N GLN A 88 1.76 -8.38 -5.39
CA GLN A 88 1.56 -9.40 -4.36
C GLN A 88 0.24 -9.18 -3.63
N ASP A 89 -0.60 -10.20 -3.56
CA ASP A 89 -1.83 -10.23 -2.78
C ASP A 89 -2.19 -11.69 -2.45
N LYS A 90 -3.11 -11.93 -1.51
CA LYS A 90 -3.62 -13.28 -1.23
C LYS A 90 -4.50 -13.81 -2.36
N GLN A 91 -5.09 -12.93 -3.16
CA GLN A 91 -6.02 -13.26 -4.24
C GLN A 91 -5.47 -12.78 -5.59
N ASP A 92 -5.46 -13.63 -6.62
CA ASP A 92 -5.18 -13.18 -8.00
C ASP A 92 -6.46 -12.61 -8.63
N ILE A 93 -6.67 -11.32 -8.44
CA ILE A 93 -7.81 -10.57 -8.99
C ILE A 93 -7.38 -9.51 -10.01
N VAL A 94 -6.14 -9.57 -10.47
CA VAL A 94 -5.62 -8.64 -11.49
C VAL A 94 -6.19 -8.99 -12.85
N SER A 95 -7.05 -8.13 -13.39
CA SER A 95 -7.72 -8.36 -14.67
C SER A 95 -6.75 -8.30 -15.87
N HIS A 96 -7.13 -8.95 -16.97
CA HIS A 96 -6.40 -8.84 -18.23
C HIS A 96 -6.27 -7.37 -18.69
N ALA A 97 -7.34 -6.59 -18.60
CA ALA A 97 -7.31 -5.17 -18.94
C ALA A 97 -6.33 -4.36 -18.08
N THR A 98 -6.14 -4.73 -16.80
CA THR A 98 -5.12 -4.11 -15.94
C THR A 98 -3.72 -4.43 -16.44
N ARG A 99 -3.45 -5.69 -16.82
CA ARG A 99 -2.15 -6.13 -17.37
C ARG A 99 -1.83 -5.42 -18.69
N GLU A 100 -2.81 -5.33 -19.61
CA GLU A 100 -2.66 -4.60 -20.87
C GLU A 100 -2.37 -3.10 -20.65
N ALA A 101 -3.05 -2.48 -19.66
CA ALA A 101 -2.81 -1.09 -19.33
C ALA A 101 -1.39 -0.82 -18.78
N PHE A 102 -0.79 -1.76 -18.04
CA PHE A 102 0.62 -1.69 -17.67
C PHE A 102 1.54 -1.88 -18.89
N ALA A 103 1.24 -2.86 -19.74
CA ALA A 103 2.03 -3.12 -20.95
C ALA A 103 2.07 -1.89 -21.88
N ALA A 104 0.96 -1.16 -22.02
CA ALA A 104 0.88 0.09 -22.75
C ALA A 104 1.80 1.20 -22.17
N LEU A 105 2.17 1.11 -20.90
CA LEU A 105 3.15 1.97 -20.25
C LEU A 105 4.59 1.43 -20.33
N ARG A 106 4.81 0.31 -21.03
CA ARG A 106 6.08 -0.44 -21.04
C ARG A 106 6.48 -0.97 -19.68
N TRP A 107 5.50 -1.24 -18.81
CA TRP A 107 5.70 -1.90 -17.53
C TRP A 107 5.26 -3.35 -17.62
N ARG A 108 6.12 -4.27 -17.17
CA ARG A 108 5.80 -5.70 -17.08
C ARG A 108 5.12 -5.98 -15.74
N VAL A 109 4.03 -6.75 -15.75
CA VAL A 109 3.33 -7.19 -14.55
C VAL A 109 3.59 -8.66 -14.30
N GLU A 110 4.00 -8.96 -13.08
CA GLU A 110 4.00 -10.30 -12.48
C GLU A 110 3.02 -10.29 -11.30
N THR A 111 2.35 -11.39 -11.04
CA THR A 111 1.44 -11.52 -9.89
C THR A 111 1.89 -12.67 -9.00
N SER A 112 1.72 -12.49 -7.69
CA SER A 112 1.96 -13.52 -6.68
C SER A 112 0.72 -13.62 -5.79
N ALA A 113 -0.02 -14.72 -5.92
CA ALA A 113 -1.21 -15.02 -5.12
C ALA A 113 -0.82 -15.86 -3.89
N THR A 114 -0.15 -15.25 -2.93
CA THR A 114 0.37 -15.91 -1.72
C THR A 114 0.18 -15.04 -0.49
N ASP A 115 0.28 -15.62 0.69
CA ASP A 115 0.40 -14.83 1.92
C ASP A 115 1.66 -13.95 1.88
N VAL A 116 1.61 -12.76 2.46
CA VAL A 116 2.74 -11.81 2.42
C VAL A 116 3.96 -12.34 3.14
N PHE A 117 3.79 -13.06 4.24
CA PHE A 117 4.91 -13.64 4.98
C PHE A 117 5.57 -14.78 4.21
N ASP A 118 4.78 -15.63 3.55
CA ASP A 118 5.29 -16.69 2.67
C ASP A 118 5.99 -16.08 1.45
N PHE A 119 5.45 -15.02 0.86
CA PHE A 119 6.08 -14.29 -0.23
C PHE A 119 7.45 -13.76 0.19
N LEU A 120 7.52 -13.04 1.32
CA LEU A 120 8.75 -12.44 1.81
C LEU A 120 9.80 -13.49 2.22
N ALA A 121 9.37 -14.62 2.81
CA ALA A 121 10.27 -15.71 3.20
C ALA A 121 10.90 -16.42 1.99
N ASN A 122 10.21 -16.44 0.85
CA ASN A 122 10.66 -17.08 -0.38
C ASN A 122 11.25 -16.08 -1.40
N ALA A 123 11.26 -14.79 -1.08
CA ALA A 123 11.86 -13.77 -1.94
C ALA A 123 13.37 -14.01 -2.08
N ARG A 124 13.82 -14.15 -3.33
CA ARG A 124 15.25 -14.40 -3.62
C ARG A 124 16.09 -13.12 -3.44
N PRO A 125 17.42 -13.26 -3.24
CA PRO A 125 18.34 -12.13 -3.10
C PRO A 125 18.46 -11.21 -4.34
N SER A 126 17.87 -11.54 -5.49
CA SER A 126 17.68 -10.58 -6.59
C SER A 126 16.58 -9.59 -6.20
N SER A 127 16.87 -8.87 -5.16
CA SER A 127 16.02 -7.98 -4.40
C SER A 127 15.30 -6.98 -5.29
N PRO A 128 14.02 -6.69 -5.04
CA PRO A 128 13.37 -5.55 -5.67
C PRO A 128 14.13 -4.28 -5.29
N ASP A 129 14.25 -3.35 -6.23
CA ASP A 129 14.83 -2.04 -5.92
C ASP A 129 13.95 -1.27 -4.94
N ILE A 130 12.64 -1.47 -5.08
CA ILE A 130 11.60 -0.75 -4.34
C ILE A 130 10.53 -1.73 -3.84
N VAL A 131 10.08 -1.52 -2.60
CA VAL A 131 8.83 -2.10 -2.08
C VAL A 131 7.84 -0.97 -1.82
N THR A 132 6.61 -1.15 -2.28
CA THR A 132 5.49 -0.25 -1.97
C THR A 132 4.38 -1.00 -1.24
N SER A 133 3.61 -0.26 -0.47
CA SER A 133 2.37 -0.76 0.13
C SER A 133 1.39 0.39 0.31
N ASN A 134 0.11 0.13 0.04
CA ASN A 134 -0.93 1.13 0.19
C ASN A 134 -2.21 0.52 0.77
N LEU A 135 -2.68 1.06 1.88
CA LEU A 135 -3.86 0.60 2.59
C LEU A 135 -3.80 -0.90 2.92
N PHE A 136 -2.66 -1.36 3.45
CA PHE A 136 -2.41 -2.76 3.72
C PHE A 136 -1.78 -3.01 5.10
N LEU A 137 -0.77 -2.22 5.51
CA LEU A 137 -0.04 -2.47 6.76
C LEU A 137 -0.92 -2.31 8.01
N HIS A 138 -1.99 -1.56 7.94
CA HIS A 138 -2.91 -1.37 9.05
C HIS A 138 -3.70 -2.65 9.44
N HIS A 139 -3.68 -3.71 8.62
CA HIS A 139 -4.29 -5.01 8.93
C HIS A 139 -3.49 -5.81 9.96
N PHE A 140 -2.22 -5.48 10.20
CA PHE A 140 -1.30 -6.26 11.04
C PHE A 140 -1.16 -5.65 12.43
N VAL A 141 -1.06 -6.49 13.46
CA VAL A 141 -0.66 -6.07 14.80
C VAL A 141 0.83 -5.74 14.87
N ASP A 142 1.29 -5.11 15.94
CA ASP A 142 2.65 -4.57 16.00
C ASP A 142 3.73 -5.66 15.89
N GLU A 143 3.51 -6.85 16.45
CA GLU A 143 4.44 -7.99 16.33
C GLU A 143 4.57 -8.47 14.87
N GLU A 144 3.48 -8.52 14.16
CA GLU A 144 3.46 -8.89 12.73
C GLU A 144 4.11 -7.79 11.88
N LEU A 145 3.85 -6.51 12.20
CA LEU A 145 4.49 -5.37 11.54
C LEU A 145 6.01 -5.40 11.69
N VAL A 146 6.54 -5.68 12.89
CA VAL A 146 7.98 -5.80 13.10
C VAL A 146 8.58 -6.88 12.20
N ARG A 147 7.93 -8.06 12.12
CA ARG A 147 8.38 -9.15 11.24
C ARG A 147 8.35 -8.73 9.76
N LEU A 148 7.24 -8.13 9.32
CA LEU A 148 7.05 -7.68 7.95
C LEU A 148 8.08 -6.61 7.57
N LEU A 149 8.22 -5.56 8.38
CA LEU A 149 9.15 -4.45 8.13
C LEU A 149 10.60 -4.92 8.15
N THR A 150 10.96 -5.85 9.03
CA THR A 150 12.30 -6.47 9.06
C THR A 150 12.58 -7.22 7.76
N SER A 151 11.65 -8.04 7.28
CA SER A 151 11.80 -8.78 6.02
C SER A 151 11.91 -7.83 4.83
N VAL A 152 11.07 -6.80 4.78
CA VAL A 152 11.10 -5.78 3.73
C VAL A 152 12.42 -5.00 3.73
N ALA A 153 12.96 -4.65 4.90
CA ALA A 153 14.23 -3.97 5.04
C ALA A 153 15.43 -4.81 4.54
N GLN A 154 15.32 -6.14 4.59
CA GLN A 154 16.35 -7.03 4.02
C GLN A 154 16.30 -7.08 2.49
N LEU A 155 15.14 -6.85 1.90
CA LEU A 155 14.90 -7.03 0.47
C LEU A 155 15.11 -5.76 -0.36
N ALA A 156 14.64 -4.60 0.08
CA ALA A 156 14.58 -3.40 -0.73
C ALA A 156 15.59 -2.32 -0.31
N ARG A 157 15.90 -1.42 -1.25
CA ARG A 157 16.69 -0.21 -0.97
C ARG A 157 15.82 1.00 -0.65
N LEU A 158 14.59 0.99 -1.15
CA LEU A 158 13.60 2.02 -0.91
C LEU A 158 12.26 1.37 -0.60
N VAL A 159 11.63 1.82 0.47
CA VAL A 159 10.30 1.39 0.87
C VAL A 159 9.40 2.61 0.99
N VAL A 160 8.23 2.56 0.35
CA VAL A 160 7.23 3.62 0.41
C VAL A 160 5.89 3.04 0.81
N VAL A 161 5.36 3.50 1.93
CA VAL A 161 4.10 3.05 2.50
C VAL A 161 3.13 4.22 2.60
N CYS A 162 1.88 4.02 2.19
CA CYS A 162 0.82 5.01 2.31
C CYS A 162 -0.41 4.39 2.97
N GLU A 163 -0.71 4.82 4.18
CA GLU A 163 -1.73 4.23 5.06
C GLU A 163 -2.79 5.25 5.49
N PRO A 164 -3.92 4.81 6.06
CA PRO A 164 -4.88 5.73 6.64
C PRO A 164 -4.28 6.50 7.82
N ARG A 165 -4.53 7.80 7.86
CA ARG A 165 -4.16 8.62 9.02
C ARG A 165 -5.09 8.35 10.19
N ARG A 166 -4.55 7.92 11.34
CA ARG A 166 -5.33 7.72 12.57
C ARG A 166 -5.65 9.05 13.25
N ALA A 167 -6.83 9.60 12.97
CA ALA A 167 -7.33 10.82 13.59
C ALA A 167 -8.85 10.76 13.78
N LYS A 168 -9.37 11.43 14.84
CA LYS A 168 -10.81 11.43 15.14
C LYS A 168 -11.66 11.97 13.98
N TYR A 169 -11.17 12.99 13.29
CA TYR A 169 -11.91 13.56 12.16
C TYR A 169 -11.93 12.62 10.96
N VAL A 170 -10.85 11.82 10.73
CA VAL A 170 -10.83 10.80 9.66
C VAL A 170 -11.89 9.75 9.93
N VAL A 171 -11.98 9.22 11.16
CA VAL A 171 -13.02 8.27 11.55
C VAL A 171 -14.43 8.86 11.38
N ARG A 172 -14.63 10.15 11.71
CA ARG A 172 -15.92 10.82 11.50
C ARG A 172 -16.25 10.98 10.02
N ALA A 173 -15.28 11.41 9.21
CA ALA A 173 -15.44 11.53 7.77
C ALA A 173 -15.73 10.17 7.11
N SER A 174 -15.05 9.10 7.53
CA SER A 174 -15.32 7.74 7.05
C SER A 174 -16.75 7.30 7.27
N ARG A 175 -17.35 7.67 8.41
CA ARG A 175 -18.78 7.38 8.69
C ARG A 175 -19.74 8.09 7.76
N LEU A 176 -19.34 9.19 7.13
CA LEU A 176 -20.18 9.97 6.22
C LEU A 176 -20.04 9.55 4.75
N LEU A 177 -19.18 8.57 4.44
CA LEU A 177 -18.97 8.10 3.06
C LEU A 177 -20.24 7.51 2.42
N TRP A 178 -21.21 7.03 3.22
CA TRP A 178 -22.51 6.63 2.70
C TRP A 178 -23.21 7.74 1.92
N ALA A 179 -23.05 9.00 2.35
CA ALA A 179 -23.68 10.16 1.69
C ALA A 179 -23.15 10.40 0.27
N VAL A 180 -21.96 9.88 -0.05
CA VAL A 180 -21.38 9.93 -1.39
C VAL A 180 -21.43 8.56 -2.08
N GLY A 181 -22.31 7.67 -1.63
CA GLY A 181 -22.66 6.42 -2.30
C GLY A 181 -21.69 5.25 -2.08
N PHE A 182 -20.96 5.23 -0.97
CA PHE A 182 -20.24 4.03 -0.54
C PHE A 182 -21.20 2.96 -0.02
N SER A 183 -20.88 1.70 -0.25
CA SER A 183 -21.63 0.56 0.27
C SER A 183 -21.49 0.47 1.80
N LYS A 184 -22.38 -0.28 2.45
CA LYS A 184 -22.31 -0.52 3.90
C LYS A 184 -20.98 -1.15 4.30
N VAL A 185 -20.49 -2.12 3.52
CA VAL A 185 -19.18 -2.75 3.71
C VAL A 185 -18.08 -1.70 3.53
N GLY A 186 -18.08 -0.94 2.44
CA GLY A 186 -17.06 0.10 2.20
C GLY A 186 -16.99 1.17 3.28
N VAL A 187 -18.14 1.58 3.87
CA VAL A 187 -18.15 2.50 5.04
C VAL A 187 -17.56 1.83 6.27
N HIS A 188 -17.93 0.56 6.53
CA HIS A 188 -17.38 -0.21 7.65
C HIS A 188 -15.87 -0.32 7.54
N GLU A 189 -15.37 -0.79 6.39
CA GLU A 189 -13.93 -0.89 6.10
C GLU A 189 -13.20 0.44 6.34
N ALA A 190 -13.70 1.53 5.76
CA ALA A 190 -13.09 2.85 5.93
C ALA A 190 -13.00 3.30 7.40
N VAL A 191 -13.96 2.93 8.25
CA VAL A 191 -13.94 3.22 9.69
C VAL A 191 -12.93 2.34 10.41
N VAL A 192 -12.89 1.05 10.12
CA VAL A 192 -11.95 0.07 10.71
C VAL A 192 -10.52 0.47 10.33
N SER A 193 -10.24 0.67 9.05
CA SER A 193 -8.94 1.09 8.54
C SER A 193 -8.48 2.43 9.15
N ALA A 194 -9.39 3.42 9.31
CA ALA A 194 -9.04 4.69 9.95
C ALA A 194 -8.70 4.55 11.45
N ARG A 195 -9.23 3.53 12.13
CA ARG A 195 -8.89 3.20 13.53
C ARG A 195 -7.58 2.43 13.65
N ALA A 196 -7.30 1.58 12.69
CA ALA A 196 -6.09 0.79 12.59
C ALA A 196 -4.91 1.55 11.96
N GLY A 197 -5.16 2.70 11.33
CA GLY A 197 -4.17 3.53 10.65
C GLY A 197 -3.06 4.05 11.56
N PHE A 198 -2.15 4.83 10.98
CA PHE A 198 -0.92 5.26 11.64
C PHE A 198 -0.89 6.77 11.91
N ARG A 199 0.03 7.18 12.80
CA ARG A 199 0.29 8.58 13.15
C ARG A 199 1.69 8.75 13.73
N GLY A 200 2.19 10.01 13.71
CA GLY A 200 3.48 10.34 14.32
C GLY A 200 4.62 9.60 13.65
N LYS A 201 5.33 8.81 14.41
CA LYS A 201 6.49 8.00 13.98
C LYS A 201 6.31 6.52 14.33
N GLU A 202 5.09 6.00 14.26
CA GLU A 202 4.80 4.64 14.69
C GLU A 202 5.45 3.58 13.80
N LEU A 203 5.46 3.76 12.47
CA LEU A 203 6.17 2.84 11.58
C LEU A 203 7.69 2.98 11.72
N SER A 204 8.19 4.20 11.88
CA SER A 204 9.62 4.44 12.15
C SER A 204 10.08 3.77 13.44
N ALA A 205 9.23 3.76 14.48
CA ALA A 205 9.55 3.11 15.77
C ALA A 205 9.59 1.58 15.69
N LEU A 206 8.89 0.98 14.71
CA LEU A 206 8.87 -0.45 14.45
C LEU A 206 9.91 -0.88 13.39
N TRP A 207 10.55 0.09 12.71
CA TRP A 207 11.56 -0.19 11.68
C TRP A 207 12.82 -0.79 12.32
N PRO A 208 13.46 -1.81 11.69
CA PRO A 208 14.67 -2.42 12.24
C PRO A 208 15.80 -1.39 12.37
N THR A 209 16.52 -1.47 13.48
CA THR A 209 17.67 -0.59 13.77
C THR A 209 18.93 -0.99 13.00
N GLU A 210 18.94 -2.19 12.43
CA GLU A 210 20.05 -2.72 11.66
C GLU A 210 20.13 -2.08 10.26
N GLY A 211 21.34 -1.74 9.85
CA GLY A 211 21.58 -1.06 8.58
C GLY A 211 21.45 0.46 8.69
N HIS A 212 21.91 1.15 7.63
CA HIS A 212 21.86 2.60 7.55
C HIS A 212 20.60 3.02 6.77
N TRP A 213 19.62 3.59 7.48
CA TRP A 213 18.35 4.00 6.92
C TRP A 213 18.04 5.46 7.22
N GLU A 214 17.61 6.16 6.21
CA GLU A 214 16.95 7.46 6.34
C GLU A 214 15.45 7.24 6.35
N LEU A 215 14.78 7.65 7.44
CA LEU A 215 13.35 7.43 7.66
C LEU A 215 12.60 8.76 7.61
N HIS A 216 11.60 8.82 6.73
CA HIS A 216 10.67 9.93 6.65
C HIS A 216 9.26 9.40 6.92
N GLU A 217 8.60 9.93 7.92
CA GLU A 217 7.24 9.55 8.27
C GLU A 217 6.42 10.77 8.67
N GLN A 218 5.30 10.97 7.97
CA GLN A 218 4.47 12.14 8.18
C GLN A 218 3.04 11.93 7.71
N ALA A 219 2.13 12.75 8.23
CA ALA A 219 0.81 12.89 7.66
C ALA A 219 0.90 13.67 6.34
N VAL A 220 0.23 13.17 5.29
CA VAL A 220 0.17 13.82 3.98
C VAL A 220 -1.29 14.01 3.59
N GLY A 221 -1.64 15.23 3.19
CA GLY A 221 -3.02 15.59 2.94
C GLY A 221 -3.87 15.47 4.21
N LEU A 222 -5.17 15.23 4.03
CA LEU A 222 -6.12 15.16 5.14
C LEU A 222 -6.21 13.74 5.74
N PHE A 223 -6.08 12.71 4.91
CA PHE A 223 -6.51 11.35 5.26
C PHE A 223 -5.38 10.33 5.27
N SER A 224 -4.21 10.67 4.74
CA SER A 224 -3.11 9.73 4.52
C SER A 224 -1.97 9.96 5.50
N HIS A 225 -1.24 8.88 5.77
CA HIS A 225 -0.01 8.83 6.52
C HIS A 225 1.04 8.13 5.64
N CYS A 226 2.14 8.80 5.34
CA CYS A 226 3.17 8.29 4.45
C CYS A 226 4.44 7.99 5.25
N PHE A 227 5.02 6.83 5.00
CA PHE A 227 6.30 6.40 5.53
C PHE A 227 7.23 6.05 4.37
N VAL A 228 8.47 6.54 4.45
CA VAL A 228 9.54 6.24 3.50
C VAL A 228 10.75 5.79 4.29
N ALA A 229 11.33 4.66 3.90
CA ALA A 229 12.62 4.20 4.37
C ALA A 229 13.56 4.05 3.16
N ARG A 230 14.66 4.80 3.16
CA ARG A 230 15.68 4.77 2.12
C ARG A 230 16.99 4.27 2.72
N ARG A 231 17.58 3.23 2.13
CA ARG A 231 18.89 2.75 2.53
C ARG A 231 19.95 3.76 2.11
N THR A 232 20.73 4.20 3.07
CA THR A 232 21.95 5.01 2.84
C THR A 232 23.14 4.07 2.72
N ALA A 233 24.07 4.39 1.82
CA ALA A 233 25.23 3.53 1.54
C ALA A 233 26.12 3.37 2.78
#